data_6b0a57454f78ad1d2a17f3137b813c55
#
_entry.id   6b0a57454f78ad1d2a17f3137b813c55
#
_cell.length_a   1.000
_cell.length_b   1.000
_cell.length_c   1.000
_cell.angle_alpha   90.00
_cell.angle_beta   90.00
_cell.angle_gamma   90.00
#
_symmetry.space_group_name_H-M   'P 1'
#
loop_
_entity.id
_entity.type
_entity.pdbx_description
1 polymer ?
#
loop_
_entity_poly.entity_id
_entity_poly.type
_entity_poly.pdbx_seq_one_letter_code
_entity_poly.pdbx_strand_id
1 'polypeptide(L)'
;MGRAIVGLFFLVLAVTATQAFTGAWPAAARNTPAPSGTASDTLLAWGENDDGEVGDGTTTNRSTPVTVNLPPGTEVTAIAASGDHSLALTSTGTVLAWGDNFDGQLGDGTTTSRSTPVTVNLPPGTTITAIAAGDEHSLALTSTGTVLAWGDNSEGQLGDGTTTNRSTPVTVNLPPGTEVTAIAGGDDHSLALTSADTVLAWGENNDGELGDGTTTDRSTPITVNLPVGVAVTAIAAHGDHNLALTSTDTMLAWGANFGGQLGDGTTTSKSTPVNVNLPAGVTITAIAAGDEHSLALTSTGTVLAWGDNFDGQLGDGTNTNRSTPVTVNLPTGVTITAITGGNLHSLAVTSTGTVLAWGENSSGQLGDGTTTNSSTPVNVDLPPATTITTVAAGDAHSLALTAPPTSTTTLQVTPANPTADQDTTLTATVTCNIDTPTGTITFRTNTTTLTTTPLTTTATATHTTTLPPGTHTLTAHYTSTNTCPNSQSTPVNLTITPPPDEPDLPITGPNITTTTGAAALSILAGVILSYAARRRPPHRTT
;
A
#
# COMPACT_ATOMS: atom_id res chain seq x y z
N MET A 1 -49.72 35.15 35.18
CA MET A 1 -48.44 35.48 35.80
C MET A 1 -47.42 34.52 35.23
N GLY A 2 -46.65 34.98 34.26
CA GLY A 2 -45.66 34.18 33.55
C GLY A 2 -44.34 34.13 34.29
N ARG A 3 -43.59 33.08 34.06
CA ARG A 3 -42.14 33.08 34.16
C ARG A 3 -41.57 32.33 32.94
N ALA A 4 -40.88 33.08 32.11
CA ALA A 4 -40.05 32.58 31.04
C ALA A 4 -38.79 31.90 31.62
N ILE A 5 -38.47 30.70 31.15
CA ILE A 5 -37.17 30.06 31.36
C ILE A 5 -36.45 30.07 30.01
N VAL A 6 -35.37 30.81 29.98
CA VAL A 6 -34.43 30.86 28.84
C VAL A 6 -33.61 29.57 28.89
N GLY A 7 -33.82 28.67 27.92
CA GLY A 7 -33.02 27.50 27.70
C GLY A 7 -31.87 27.82 26.75
N LEU A 8 -30.66 27.73 27.25
CA LEU A 8 -29.40 27.87 26.49
C LEU A 8 -29.17 26.61 25.66
N PHE A 9 -29.34 26.71 24.34
CA PHE A 9 -28.95 25.63 23.39
C PHE A 9 -27.44 25.58 23.24
N PHE A 10 -26.81 24.56 23.84
CA PHE A 10 -25.47 24.16 23.41
C PHE A 10 -25.58 23.36 22.11
N LEU A 11 -25.11 23.97 21.02
CA LEU A 11 -24.94 23.30 19.74
C LEU A 11 -23.67 22.41 19.83
N VAL A 12 -23.85 21.13 20.14
CA VAL A 12 -22.82 20.13 20.01
C VAL A 12 -22.74 19.79 18.52
N LEU A 13 -21.71 20.30 17.85
CA LEU A 13 -21.36 19.92 16.49
C LEU A 13 -20.76 18.50 16.54
N ALA A 14 -21.59 17.50 16.37
CA ALA A 14 -21.13 16.13 16.13
C ALA A 14 -20.57 16.06 14.71
N VAL A 15 -19.25 16.11 14.61
CA VAL A 15 -18.54 15.70 13.38
C VAL A 15 -18.64 14.18 13.31
N THR A 16 -19.65 13.68 12.63
CA THR A 16 -19.71 12.27 12.21
C THR A 16 -18.74 12.10 11.05
N ALA A 17 -17.51 11.73 11.34
CA ALA A 17 -16.63 11.14 10.34
C ALA A 17 -17.14 9.72 10.07
N THR A 18 -18.08 9.57 9.15
CA THR A 18 -18.37 8.30 8.50
C THR A 18 -17.21 7.99 7.56
N GLN A 19 -16.12 7.43 8.08
CA GLN A 19 -15.21 6.65 7.27
C GLN A 19 -15.91 5.30 7.03
N ALA A 20 -16.47 5.15 5.85
CA ALA A 20 -16.81 3.83 5.32
C ALA A 20 -15.49 3.09 5.12
N PHE A 21 -15.11 2.23 6.08
CA PHE A 21 -14.12 1.20 5.85
C PHE A 21 -14.76 0.17 4.92
N THR A 22 -14.53 0.32 3.63
CA THR A 22 -14.73 -0.79 2.69
C THR A 22 -13.56 -1.73 2.89
N GLY A 23 -13.72 -2.70 3.81
CA GLY A 23 -12.81 -3.83 3.96
C GLY A 23 -13.06 -4.82 2.83
N ALA A 24 -12.56 -4.48 1.65
CA ALA A 24 -12.13 -5.49 0.71
C ALA A 24 -10.66 -5.78 1.04
N TRP A 25 -10.18 -7.00 0.89
CA TRP A 25 -8.80 -7.27 0.49
C TRP A 25 -8.31 -6.05 -0.28
N PRO A 26 -7.08 -5.57 -0.11
CA PRO A 26 -6.69 -4.39 -0.85
C PRO A 26 -6.83 -4.63 -2.35
N ALA A 27 -8.06 -4.61 -2.81
CA ALA A 27 -8.35 -4.38 -4.19
C ALA A 27 -7.81 -2.98 -4.44
N ALA A 28 -6.72 -2.92 -5.18
CA ALA A 28 -6.15 -1.73 -5.78
C ALA A 28 -6.18 -0.48 -4.88
N ALA A 29 -5.05 -0.16 -4.28
CA ALA A 29 -4.81 1.19 -3.79
C ALA A 29 -5.28 2.17 -4.87
N ARG A 30 -6.27 3.01 -4.54
CA ARG A 30 -6.78 4.03 -5.47
C ARG A 30 -5.62 4.90 -5.90
N ASN A 31 -5.39 4.98 -7.20
CA ASN A 31 -4.45 5.84 -7.87
C ASN A 31 -4.54 7.27 -7.35
N THR A 32 -3.63 7.65 -6.46
CA THR A 32 -3.11 9.01 -6.45
C THR A 32 -1.82 8.97 -7.27
N PRO A 33 -1.62 9.86 -8.26
CA PRO A 33 -0.38 9.87 -9.02
C PRO A 33 0.78 10.06 -8.05
N ALA A 34 1.69 9.09 -7.98
CA ALA A 34 2.93 9.22 -7.23
C ALA A 34 3.76 10.35 -7.84
N PRO A 35 4.43 11.19 -7.04
CA PRO A 35 5.42 12.10 -7.56
C PRO A 35 6.55 11.27 -8.19
N SER A 36 6.91 11.61 -9.42
CA SER A 36 7.98 10.98 -10.20
C SER A 36 9.34 11.09 -9.49
N GLY A 37 9.69 10.07 -8.75
CA GLY A 37 11.01 9.86 -8.15
C GLY A 37 11.30 8.36 -8.17
N THR A 38 12.49 7.96 -8.59
CA THR A 38 12.95 6.60 -8.86
C THR A 38 13.19 5.77 -7.60
N ALA A 39 12.23 5.67 -6.71
CA ALA A 39 12.25 4.73 -5.61
C ALA A 39 11.31 3.58 -5.98
N SER A 40 11.85 2.38 -6.20
CA SER A 40 11.05 1.17 -6.40
C SER A 40 10.60 0.64 -5.04
N ASP A 41 9.35 0.23 -4.94
CA ASP A 41 8.89 -0.59 -3.83
C ASP A 41 9.74 -1.86 -3.77
N THR A 42 10.10 -2.29 -2.58
CA THR A 42 10.84 -3.51 -2.39
C THR A 42 9.85 -4.63 -2.07
N LEU A 43 9.90 -5.69 -2.85
CA LEU A 43 9.19 -6.93 -2.57
C LEU A 43 10.15 -7.89 -1.90
N LEU A 44 9.74 -8.42 -0.75
CA LEU A 44 10.47 -9.44 0.01
C LEU A 44 9.77 -10.79 -0.13
N ALA A 45 10.56 -11.87 -0.12
CA ALA A 45 10.06 -13.23 -0.14
C ALA A 45 10.94 -14.14 0.73
N TRP A 46 10.37 -15.24 1.23
CA TRP A 46 11.06 -16.26 2.03
C TRP A 46 10.25 -17.56 2.07
N GLY A 47 10.83 -18.62 2.60
CA GLY A 47 10.23 -19.94 2.65
C GLY A 47 10.83 -20.88 1.61
N GLU A 48 10.02 -21.79 1.11
CA GLU A 48 10.35 -22.71 0.02
C GLU A 48 10.76 -21.99 -1.25
N ASN A 49 11.67 -22.63 -2.01
CA ASN A 49 12.21 -22.04 -3.23
C ASN A 49 12.73 -23.10 -4.21
N ASP A 50 12.21 -24.31 -4.18
CA ASP A 50 12.72 -25.41 -5.01
C ASP A 50 12.43 -25.19 -6.50
N ASP A 51 11.31 -24.49 -6.83
CA ASP A 51 10.91 -24.06 -8.17
C ASP A 51 11.15 -22.56 -8.44
N GLY A 52 11.70 -21.83 -7.46
CA GLY A 52 12.06 -20.42 -7.60
C GLY A 52 11.01 -19.44 -7.06
N GLU A 53 10.11 -19.85 -6.17
CA GLU A 53 8.96 -19.10 -5.62
C GLU A 53 9.38 -17.81 -4.92
N VAL A 54 10.60 -17.78 -4.36
CA VAL A 54 11.19 -16.60 -3.72
C VAL A 54 11.60 -15.52 -4.73
N GLY A 55 11.87 -15.89 -5.98
CA GLY A 55 12.16 -14.92 -7.05
C GLY A 55 13.51 -14.21 -6.93
N ASP A 56 14.46 -14.73 -6.15
CA ASP A 56 15.78 -14.14 -5.91
C ASP A 56 16.87 -14.59 -6.91
N GLY A 57 16.46 -15.37 -7.93
CA GLY A 57 17.36 -15.94 -8.95
C GLY A 57 18.00 -17.26 -8.55
N THR A 58 17.59 -17.83 -7.43
CA THR A 58 18.05 -19.14 -6.93
C THR A 58 16.88 -20.10 -6.77
N THR A 59 17.17 -21.34 -6.40
CA THR A 59 16.21 -22.37 -5.98
C THR A 59 16.61 -22.92 -4.62
N THR A 60 16.93 -22.03 -3.66
CA THR A 60 17.35 -22.40 -2.31
C THR A 60 16.39 -21.76 -1.31
N ASN A 61 15.80 -22.56 -0.43
CA ASN A 61 14.89 -22.12 0.61
C ASN A 61 15.49 -20.99 1.46
N ARG A 62 14.66 -20.05 1.89
CA ARG A 62 15.06 -18.89 2.67
C ARG A 62 14.33 -18.87 4.01
N SER A 63 15.04 -19.06 5.11
CA SER A 63 14.46 -18.91 6.45
C SER A 63 14.38 -17.45 6.94
N THR A 64 14.83 -16.50 6.14
CA THR A 64 14.71 -15.04 6.39
C THR A 64 14.34 -14.31 5.10
N PRO A 65 13.61 -13.19 5.18
CA PRO A 65 13.23 -12.41 4.01
C PRO A 65 14.41 -11.95 3.16
N VAL A 66 14.30 -12.16 1.84
CA VAL A 66 15.24 -11.66 0.82
C VAL A 66 14.49 -10.84 -0.22
N THR A 67 15.21 -9.98 -0.94
CA THR A 67 14.61 -9.15 -2.00
C THR A 67 14.35 -9.96 -3.26
N VAL A 68 13.14 -9.85 -3.80
CA VAL A 68 12.76 -10.38 -5.12
C VAL A 68 13.48 -9.60 -6.22
N ASN A 69 14.03 -10.28 -7.22
CA ASN A 69 14.75 -9.67 -8.35
C ASN A 69 13.78 -9.06 -9.38
N LEU A 70 13.07 -8.02 -9.00
CA LEU A 70 12.16 -7.31 -9.91
C LEU A 70 12.94 -6.59 -11.04
N PRO A 71 12.34 -6.44 -12.24
CA PRO A 71 12.90 -5.59 -13.28
C PRO A 71 13.12 -4.16 -12.78
N PRO A 72 14.22 -3.47 -13.18
CA PRO A 72 14.52 -2.12 -12.72
C PRO A 72 13.39 -1.13 -12.97
N GLY A 73 13.03 -0.36 -11.93
CA GLY A 73 11.97 0.66 -12.01
C GLY A 73 10.55 0.10 -11.91
N THR A 74 10.38 -1.16 -11.52
CA THR A 74 9.07 -1.75 -11.24
C THR A 74 8.52 -1.21 -9.92
N GLU A 75 7.30 -0.71 -9.95
CA GLU A 75 6.50 -0.35 -8.77
C GLU A 75 5.39 -1.39 -8.64
N VAL A 76 5.38 -2.16 -7.54
CA VAL A 76 4.39 -3.21 -7.25
C VAL A 76 3.26 -2.64 -6.43
N THR A 77 2.01 -2.90 -6.82
CA THR A 77 0.80 -2.41 -6.15
C THR A 77 -0.02 -3.50 -5.47
N ALA A 78 0.15 -4.77 -5.89
CA ALA A 78 -0.47 -5.92 -5.24
C ALA A 78 0.39 -7.16 -5.45
N ILE A 79 0.25 -8.13 -4.54
CA ILE A 79 0.91 -9.44 -4.56
C ILE A 79 -0.13 -10.53 -4.31
N ALA A 80 0.07 -11.70 -4.90
CA ALA A 80 -0.67 -12.91 -4.61
C ALA A 80 0.29 -14.11 -4.67
N ALA A 81 0.02 -15.12 -3.89
CA ALA A 81 0.72 -16.39 -3.87
C ALA A 81 -0.26 -17.49 -3.46
N SER A 82 -0.12 -18.66 -4.01
CA SER A 82 -0.77 -19.91 -3.63
C SER A 82 0.04 -21.03 -4.29
N GLY A 83 -0.09 -22.27 -3.86
CA GLY A 83 0.76 -23.34 -4.35
C GLY A 83 2.24 -22.93 -4.35
N ASP A 84 2.91 -23.25 -5.45
CA ASP A 84 4.34 -23.01 -5.64
C ASP A 84 4.63 -21.88 -6.63
N HIS A 85 3.72 -20.89 -6.77
CA HIS A 85 3.98 -19.73 -7.61
C HIS A 85 3.56 -18.41 -7.00
N SER A 86 4.15 -17.35 -7.51
CA SER A 86 4.00 -15.97 -7.01
C SER A 86 3.61 -15.01 -8.13
N LEU A 87 2.75 -14.06 -7.82
CA LEU A 87 2.29 -13.00 -8.72
C LEU A 87 2.52 -11.61 -8.14
N ALA A 88 2.87 -10.65 -8.98
CA ALA A 88 2.91 -9.23 -8.63
C ALA A 88 2.23 -8.37 -9.70
N LEU A 89 1.31 -7.51 -9.27
CA LEU A 89 0.68 -6.48 -10.11
C LEU A 89 1.49 -5.19 -10.01
N THR A 90 1.84 -4.60 -11.14
CA THR A 90 2.58 -3.35 -11.21
C THR A 90 1.65 -2.13 -11.31
N SER A 91 2.15 -0.95 -10.98
CA SER A 91 1.40 0.32 -11.13
C SER A 91 1.00 0.64 -12.58
N THR A 92 1.62 -0.03 -13.57
CA THR A 92 1.28 0.08 -14.99
C THR A 92 0.18 -0.87 -15.44
N GLY A 93 -0.32 -1.75 -14.55
CA GLY A 93 -1.33 -2.76 -14.85
C GLY A 93 -0.78 -3.99 -15.57
N THR A 94 0.55 -4.20 -15.56
CA THR A 94 1.19 -5.45 -16.00
C THR A 94 1.29 -6.43 -14.82
N VAL A 95 1.31 -7.73 -15.11
CA VAL A 95 1.49 -8.79 -14.13
C VAL A 95 2.86 -9.44 -14.34
N LEU A 96 3.58 -9.63 -13.26
CA LEU A 96 4.79 -10.45 -13.19
C LEU A 96 4.46 -11.76 -12.46
N ALA A 97 5.09 -12.86 -12.85
CA ALA A 97 4.91 -14.18 -12.27
C ALA A 97 6.25 -14.91 -12.15
N TRP A 98 6.41 -15.78 -11.15
CA TRP A 98 7.61 -16.61 -10.95
C TRP A 98 7.28 -17.81 -10.03
N GLY A 99 8.19 -18.78 -9.92
CA GLY A 99 7.99 -20.06 -9.25
C GLY A 99 7.68 -21.16 -10.24
N ASP A 100 6.88 -22.14 -9.83
CA ASP A 100 6.47 -23.27 -10.65
C ASP A 100 5.65 -22.87 -11.88
N ASN A 101 5.79 -23.67 -12.95
CA ASN A 101 5.13 -23.41 -14.23
C ASN A 101 4.84 -24.71 -15.04
N PHE A 102 4.72 -25.84 -14.39
CA PHE A 102 4.50 -27.11 -15.10
C PHE A 102 3.18 -27.11 -15.88
N ASP A 103 2.17 -26.43 -15.37
CA ASP A 103 0.84 -26.31 -15.98
C ASP A 103 0.62 -24.99 -16.72
N GLY A 104 1.65 -24.12 -16.71
CA GLY A 104 1.59 -22.82 -17.39
C GLY A 104 1.06 -21.68 -16.51
N GLN A 105 1.05 -21.85 -15.17
CA GLN A 105 0.52 -20.90 -14.19
C GLN A 105 1.27 -19.55 -14.17
N LEU A 106 2.46 -19.44 -14.78
CA LEU A 106 3.14 -18.15 -14.97
C LEU A 106 2.61 -17.35 -16.18
N GLY A 107 1.85 -17.96 -17.09
CA GLY A 107 1.22 -17.25 -18.21
C GLY A 107 2.19 -16.62 -19.23
N ASP A 108 3.46 -17.02 -19.23
CA ASP A 108 4.53 -16.51 -20.12
C ASP A 108 4.56 -17.20 -21.49
N GLY A 109 3.64 -18.11 -21.78
CA GLY A 109 3.56 -18.93 -22.99
C GLY A 109 4.45 -20.17 -22.96
N THR A 110 5.03 -20.50 -21.80
CA THR A 110 5.86 -21.69 -21.57
C THR A 110 5.30 -22.53 -20.43
N THR A 111 5.94 -23.67 -20.15
CA THR A 111 5.71 -24.52 -18.98
C THR A 111 7.04 -24.77 -18.24
N THR A 112 7.84 -23.73 -18.10
CA THR A 112 9.17 -23.81 -17.44
C THR A 112 9.16 -22.90 -16.22
N SER A 113 9.44 -23.46 -15.04
CA SER A 113 9.56 -22.74 -13.78
C SER A 113 10.59 -21.60 -13.86
N ARG A 114 10.36 -20.53 -13.11
CA ARG A 114 11.19 -19.31 -13.15
C ARG A 114 11.62 -18.88 -11.75
N SER A 115 12.91 -18.87 -11.50
CA SER A 115 13.47 -18.32 -10.25
C SER A 115 13.59 -16.79 -10.23
N THR A 116 13.11 -16.09 -11.26
CA THR A 116 13.04 -14.63 -11.34
C THR A 116 11.73 -14.21 -12.00
N PRO A 117 11.14 -13.06 -11.63
CA PRO A 117 9.89 -12.57 -12.21
C PRO A 117 9.95 -12.43 -13.74
N VAL A 118 8.95 -12.98 -14.44
CA VAL A 118 8.69 -12.83 -15.87
C VAL A 118 7.37 -12.14 -16.12
N THR A 119 7.21 -11.49 -17.26
CA THR A 119 5.96 -10.81 -17.62
C THR A 119 4.94 -11.81 -18.14
N VAL A 120 3.71 -11.76 -17.60
CA VAL A 120 2.55 -12.50 -18.11
C VAL A 120 2.14 -11.96 -19.49
N ASN A 121 1.88 -12.86 -20.44
CA ASN A 121 1.48 -12.52 -21.82
C ASN A 121 0.00 -12.08 -21.89
N LEU A 122 -0.33 -10.93 -21.31
CA LEU A 122 -1.69 -10.37 -21.34
C LEU A 122 -2.12 -9.99 -22.76
N PRO A 123 -3.42 -10.08 -23.09
CA PRO A 123 -3.95 -9.56 -24.34
C PRO A 123 -3.64 -8.07 -24.53
N PRO A 124 -3.32 -7.60 -25.75
CA PRO A 124 -2.96 -6.20 -25.99
C PRO A 124 -4.02 -5.20 -25.53
N GLY A 125 -3.61 -4.15 -24.81
CA GLY A 125 -4.52 -3.10 -24.33
C GLY A 125 -5.28 -3.47 -23.04
N THR A 126 -4.98 -4.60 -22.42
CA THR A 126 -5.54 -5.00 -21.12
C THR A 126 -4.83 -4.29 -19.98
N THR A 127 -5.60 -3.74 -19.05
CA THR A 127 -5.11 -3.21 -17.77
C THR A 127 -5.68 -4.04 -16.65
N ILE A 128 -4.80 -4.63 -15.83
CA ILE A 128 -5.20 -5.45 -14.67
C ILE A 128 -5.36 -4.55 -13.44
N THR A 129 -6.38 -4.85 -12.62
CA THR A 129 -6.71 -4.12 -11.39
C THR A 129 -6.64 -5.00 -10.14
N ALA A 130 -6.70 -6.33 -10.29
CA ALA A 130 -6.50 -7.28 -9.20
C ALA A 130 -5.95 -8.60 -9.75
N ILE A 131 -5.23 -9.35 -8.90
CA ILE A 131 -4.67 -10.67 -9.17
C ILE A 131 -5.05 -11.61 -8.03
N ALA A 132 -5.20 -12.89 -8.33
CA ALA A 132 -5.31 -13.97 -7.35
C ALA A 132 -4.59 -15.20 -7.90
N ALA A 133 -4.11 -16.05 -7.01
CA ALA A 133 -3.49 -17.34 -7.32
C ALA A 133 -4.36 -18.46 -6.72
N GLY A 134 -4.50 -19.55 -7.43
CA GLY A 134 -4.87 -20.86 -6.92
C GLY A 134 -3.61 -21.72 -6.85
N ASP A 135 -3.71 -23.01 -6.55
CA ASP A 135 -2.54 -23.88 -6.41
C ASP A 135 -1.72 -23.91 -7.72
N GLU A 136 -2.30 -24.34 -8.81
CA GLU A 136 -1.66 -24.43 -10.13
C GLU A 136 -2.29 -23.52 -11.19
N HIS A 137 -3.11 -22.54 -10.77
CA HIS A 137 -3.72 -21.59 -11.70
C HIS A 137 -3.68 -20.14 -11.20
N SER A 138 -3.84 -19.22 -12.13
CA SER A 138 -3.77 -17.78 -11.85
C SER A 138 -4.98 -17.06 -12.42
N LEU A 139 -5.44 -16.03 -11.73
CA LEU A 139 -6.55 -15.17 -12.11
C LEU A 139 -6.13 -13.70 -12.16
N ALA A 140 -6.70 -12.95 -13.10
CA ALA A 140 -6.55 -11.50 -13.17
C ALA A 140 -7.86 -10.81 -13.51
N LEU A 141 -8.22 -9.79 -12.73
CA LEU A 141 -9.36 -8.93 -12.97
C LEU A 141 -8.93 -7.73 -13.80
N THR A 142 -9.62 -7.48 -14.90
CA THR A 142 -9.37 -6.33 -15.75
C THR A 142 -10.12 -5.09 -15.27
N SER A 143 -9.68 -3.91 -15.72
CA SER A 143 -10.36 -2.63 -15.44
C SER A 143 -11.79 -2.53 -16.04
N THR A 144 -12.18 -3.49 -16.88
CA THR A 144 -13.53 -3.59 -17.48
C THR A 144 -14.43 -4.60 -16.78
N GLY A 145 -13.98 -5.19 -15.66
CA GLY A 145 -14.75 -6.18 -14.91
C GLY A 145 -14.79 -7.58 -15.53
N THR A 146 -13.93 -7.86 -16.53
CA THR A 146 -13.73 -9.22 -17.07
C THR A 146 -12.62 -9.93 -16.31
N VAL A 147 -12.66 -11.27 -16.28
CA VAL A 147 -11.64 -12.09 -15.62
C VAL A 147 -10.85 -12.85 -16.69
N LEU A 148 -9.54 -12.87 -16.53
CA LEU A 148 -8.61 -13.71 -17.26
C LEU A 148 -8.12 -14.82 -16.33
N ALA A 149 -7.88 -16.03 -16.87
CA ALA A 149 -7.37 -17.17 -16.13
C ALA A 149 -6.33 -17.92 -16.96
N TRP A 150 -5.36 -18.60 -16.32
CA TRP A 150 -4.34 -19.42 -16.97
C TRP A 150 -3.72 -20.38 -15.95
N GLY A 151 -2.98 -21.40 -16.43
CA GLY A 151 -2.43 -22.48 -15.63
C GLY A 151 -3.20 -23.77 -15.84
N ASP A 152 -3.31 -24.59 -14.79
CA ASP A 152 -4.08 -25.83 -14.79
C ASP A 152 -5.57 -25.60 -15.01
N ASN A 153 -6.20 -26.59 -15.65
CA ASN A 153 -7.62 -26.57 -15.98
C ASN A 153 -8.23 -27.98 -16.01
N SER A 154 -7.61 -28.93 -15.33
CA SER A 154 -8.06 -30.33 -15.33
C SER A 154 -9.48 -30.48 -14.80
N GLU A 155 -9.88 -29.67 -13.83
CA GLU A 155 -11.20 -29.63 -13.20
C GLU A 155 -12.08 -28.46 -13.73
N GLY A 156 -11.55 -27.66 -14.68
CA GLY A 156 -12.27 -26.52 -15.28
C GLY A 156 -12.10 -25.20 -14.53
N GLN A 157 -11.08 -25.09 -13.67
CA GLN A 157 -10.79 -23.92 -12.82
C GLN A 157 -10.48 -22.63 -13.59
N LEU A 158 -10.20 -22.69 -14.90
CA LEU A 158 -10.08 -21.52 -15.76
C LEU A 158 -11.43 -20.95 -16.25
N GLY A 159 -12.52 -21.71 -16.14
CA GLY A 159 -13.85 -21.23 -16.48
C GLY A 159 -14.08 -20.88 -17.96
N ASP A 160 -13.21 -21.36 -18.87
CA ASP A 160 -13.28 -21.09 -20.33
C ASP A 160 -14.18 -22.06 -21.07
N GLY A 161 -14.89 -22.95 -20.36
CA GLY A 161 -15.76 -24.01 -20.91
C GLY A 161 -15.01 -25.25 -21.38
N THR A 162 -13.73 -25.37 -21.03
CA THR A 162 -12.89 -26.54 -21.35
C THR A 162 -12.23 -27.08 -20.06
N THR A 163 -11.49 -28.18 -20.20
CA THR A 163 -10.61 -28.72 -19.16
C THR A 163 -9.19 -28.86 -19.71
N THR A 164 -8.70 -27.85 -20.43
CA THR A 164 -7.39 -27.85 -21.06
C THR A 164 -6.53 -26.75 -20.45
N ASN A 165 -5.35 -27.10 -19.93
CA ASN A 165 -4.38 -26.17 -19.34
C ASN A 165 -3.98 -25.05 -20.34
N ARG A 166 -3.71 -23.87 -19.81
CA ARG A 166 -3.38 -22.69 -20.61
C ARG A 166 -2.10 -22.03 -20.11
N SER A 167 -1.05 -22.06 -20.89
CA SER A 167 0.18 -21.33 -20.60
C SER A 167 0.12 -19.82 -20.94
N THR A 168 -1.03 -19.32 -21.37
CA THR A 168 -1.32 -17.90 -21.63
C THR A 168 -2.73 -17.55 -21.18
N PRO A 169 -2.98 -16.32 -20.70
CA PRO A 169 -4.30 -15.90 -20.21
C PRO A 169 -5.44 -16.09 -21.24
N VAL A 170 -6.54 -16.71 -20.79
CA VAL A 170 -7.80 -16.84 -21.52
C VAL A 170 -8.93 -16.11 -20.77
N THR A 171 -9.98 -15.72 -21.48
CA THR A 171 -11.13 -15.06 -20.87
C THR A 171 -12.06 -16.08 -20.22
N VAL A 172 -12.43 -15.87 -18.97
CA VAL A 172 -13.47 -16.63 -18.26
C VAL A 172 -14.83 -16.39 -18.90
N ASN A 173 -15.62 -17.44 -19.13
CA ASN A 173 -16.95 -17.38 -19.73
C ASN A 173 -18.02 -16.90 -18.73
N LEU A 174 -17.90 -15.64 -18.27
CA LEU A 174 -18.89 -15.05 -17.36
C LEU A 174 -20.28 -14.95 -17.98
N PRO A 175 -21.37 -15.05 -17.19
CA PRO A 175 -22.72 -14.77 -17.68
C PRO A 175 -22.83 -13.38 -18.32
N PRO A 176 -23.61 -13.20 -19.40
CA PRO A 176 -23.72 -11.91 -20.08
C PRO A 176 -24.15 -10.76 -19.13
N GLY A 177 -23.42 -9.63 -19.18
CA GLY A 177 -23.69 -8.45 -18.36
C GLY A 177 -23.17 -8.52 -16.93
N THR A 178 -22.38 -9.54 -16.58
CA THR A 178 -21.69 -9.62 -15.28
C THR A 178 -20.50 -8.69 -15.27
N GLU A 179 -20.40 -7.89 -14.22
CA GLU A 179 -19.22 -7.10 -13.86
C GLU A 179 -18.64 -7.66 -12.56
N VAL A 180 -17.40 -8.11 -12.60
CA VAL A 180 -16.69 -8.67 -11.44
C VAL A 180 -15.96 -7.55 -10.70
N THR A 181 -15.99 -7.58 -9.36
CA THR A 181 -15.36 -6.60 -8.47
C THR A 181 -14.24 -7.20 -7.63
N ALA A 182 -14.23 -8.52 -7.39
CA ALA A 182 -13.15 -9.24 -6.72
C ALA A 182 -13.05 -10.69 -7.23
N ILE A 183 -11.86 -11.28 -7.09
CA ILE A 183 -11.54 -12.66 -7.48
C ILE A 183 -10.78 -13.35 -6.34
N ALA A 184 -10.93 -14.67 -6.23
CA ALA A 184 -10.12 -15.52 -5.34
C ALA A 184 -9.92 -16.89 -6.00
N GLY A 185 -8.77 -17.53 -5.75
CA GLY A 185 -8.46 -18.90 -6.16
C GLY A 185 -8.40 -19.80 -4.93
N GLY A 186 -8.99 -20.98 -5.01
CA GLY A 186 -8.72 -22.15 -4.17
C GLY A 186 -7.72 -23.04 -4.90
N ASP A 187 -7.52 -24.27 -4.46
CA ASP A 187 -6.59 -25.18 -5.12
C ASP A 187 -7.02 -25.39 -6.57
N ASP A 188 -8.14 -26.06 -6.80
CA ASP A 188 -8.67 -26.37 -8.14
C ASP A 188 -10.01 -25.69 -8.44
N HIS A 189 -10.35 -24.61 -7.74
CA HIS A 189 -11.56 -23.84 -8.00
C HIS A 189 -11.31 -22.33 -7.94
N SER A 190 -12.26 -21.59 -8.50
CA SER A 190 -12.16 -20.13 -8.60
C SER A 190 -13.46 -19.47 -8.17
N LEU A 191 -13.36 -18.30 -7.57
CA LEU A 191 -14.47 -17.44 -7.17
C LEU A 191 -14.40 -16.06 -7.82
N ALA A 192 -15.57 -15.48 -8.07
CA ALA A 192 -15.72 -14.07 -8.44
C ALA A 192 -16.88 -13.42 -7.70
N LEU A 193 -16.62 -12.29 -7.04
CA LEU A 193 -17.64 -11.40 -6.49
C LEU A 193 -18.09 -10.43 -7.59
N THR A 194 -19.39 -10.29 -7.78
CA THR A 194 -19.96 -9.40 -8.80
C THR A 194 -20.39 -8.05 -8.21
N SER A 195 -20.56 -7.05 -9.07
CA SER A 195 -21.11 -5.74 -8.67
C SER A 195 -22.58 -5.79 -8.19
N ALA A 196 -23.22 -6.96 -8.32
CA ALA A 196 -24.56 -7.24 -7.76
C ALA A 196 -24.51 -7.94 -6.40
N ASP A 197 -23.34 -7.96 -5.73
CA ASP A 197 -23.09 -8.60 -4.43
C ASP A 197 -23.37 -10.12 -4.43
N THR A 198 -23.35 -10.77 -5.58
CA THR A 198 -23.46 -12.22 -5.73
C THR A 198 -22.09 -12.85 -5.98
N VAL A 199 -21.94 -14.13 -5.68
CA VAL A 199 -20.72 -14.88 -5.90
C VAL A 199 -20.92 -15.88 -7.04
N LEU A 200 -19.96 -15.93 -7.95
CA LEU A 200 -19.83 -16.98 -8.96
C LEU A 200 -18.68 -17.90 -8.55
N ALA A 201 -18.80 -19.20 -8.88
CA ALA A 201 -17.81 -20.22 -8.63
C ALA A 201 -17.67 -21.17 -9.82
N TRP A 202 -16.49 -21.77 -10.04
CA TRP A 202 -16.23 -22.75 -11.09
C TRP A 202 -14.94 -23.53 -10.78
N GLY A 203 -14.73 -24.69 -11.41
CA GLY A 203 -13.64 -25.61 -11.16
C GLY A 203 -14.15 -26.86 -10.44
N GLU A 204 -13.29 -27.42 -9.59
CA GLU A 204 -13.57 -28.59 -8.74
C GLU A 204 -14.73 -28.35 -7.78
N ASN A 205 -15.46 -29.44 -7.45
CA ASN A 205 -16.61 -29.41 -6.55
C ASN A 205 -16.82 -30.71 -5.77
N ASN A 206 -15.78 -31.47 -5.51
CA ASN A 206 -15.88 -32.78 -4.83
C ASN A 206 -16.40 -32.67 -3.40
N ASP A 207 -16.05 -31.59 -2.69
CA ASP A 207 -16.46 -31.29 -1.31
C ASP A 207 -17.52 -30.17 -1.24
N GLY A 208 -18.00 -29.68 -2.39
CA GLY A 208 -19.04 -28.67 -2.48
C GLY A 208 -18.50 -27.23 -2.57
N GLU A 209 -17.28 -27.05 -3.08
CA GLU A 209 -16.54 -25.78 -3.20
C GLU A 209 -17.31 -24.74 -4.01
N LEU A 210 -18.15 -25.16 -4.96
CA LEU A 210 -18.93 -24.26 -5.78
C LEU A 210 -20.20 -23.73 -5.09
N GLY A 211 -20.57 -24.30 -3.94
CA GLY A 211 -21.68 -23.79 -3.14
C GLY A 211 -23.06 -23.83 -3.81
N ASP A 212 -23.23 -24.60 -4.90
CA ASP A 212 -24.46 -24.69 -5.70
C ASP A 212 -25.44 -25.76 -5.21
N GLY A 213 -25.10 -26.46 -4.10
CA GLY A 213 -25.86 -27.58 -3.55
C GLY A 213 -25.54 -28.91 -4.20
N THR A 214 -24.55 -28.97 -5.08
CA THR A 214 -24.05 -30.20 -5.72
C THR A 214 -22.60 -30.49 -5.33
N THR A 215 -22.06 -31.58 -5.85
CA THR A 215 -20.63 -31.93 -5.81
C THR A 215 -20.17 -32.29 -7.22
N THR A 216 -20.50 -31.47 -8.20
CA THR A 216 -20.17 -31.69 -9.61
C THR A 216 -19.37 -30.50 -10.13
N ASP A 217 -18.19 -30.78 -10.69
CA ASP A 217 -17.29 -29.79 -11.26
C ASP A 217 -17.93 -28.98 -12.38
N ARG A 218 -17.47 -27.75 -12.55
CA ARG A 218 -17.98 -26.81 -13.54
C ARG A 218 -16.85 -26.12 -14.28
N SER A 219 -16.72 -26.37 -15.56
CA SER A 219 -15.78 -25.63 -16.42
C SER A 219 -16.28 -24.23 -16.84
N THR A 220 -17.42 -23.77 -16.32
CA THR A 220 -17.98 -22.43 -16.54
C THR A 220 -18.57 -21.89 -15.24
N PRO A 221 -18.48 -20.56 -14.99
CA PRO A 221 -19.02 -19.94 -13.78
C PRO A 221 -20.51 -20.20 -13.54
N ILE A 222 -20.83 -20.59 -12.31
CA ILE A 222 -22.21 -20.76 -11.80
C ILE A 222 -22.43 -19.86 -10.59
N THR A 223 -23.69 -19.60 -10.24
CA THR A 223 -24.02 -18.78 -9.05
C THR A 223 -24.00 -19.64 -7.78
N VAL A 224 -23.29 -19.19 -6.76
CA VAL A 224 -23.33 -19.76 -5.39
C VAL A 224 -24.73 -19.57 -4.78
N ASN A 225 -25.28 -20.60 -4.13
CA ASN A 225 -26.58 -20.57 -3.48
C ASN A 225 -26.54 -19.81 -2.14
N LEU A 226 -26.35 -18.49 -2.18
CA LEU A 226 -26.37 -17.64 -1.00
C LEU A 226 -27.76 -17.62 -0.33
N PRO A 227 -27.87 -17.45 0.99
CA PRO A 227 -29.15 -17.23 1.66
C PRO A 227 -29.86 -16.00 1.09
N VAL A 228 -31.21 -16.04 1.04
CA VAL A 228 -32.01 -14.97 0.43
C VAL A 228 -31.77 -13.62 1.12
N GLY A 229 -31.46 -12.59 0.33
CA GLY A 229 -31.25 -11.22 0.82
C GLY A 229 -29.88 -10.95 1.42
N VAL A 230 -28.94 -11.89 1.30
CA VAL A 230 -27.54 -11.68 1.71
C VAL A 230 -26.80 -10.99 0.57
N ALA A 231 -26.10 -9.91 0.90
CA ALA A 231 -25.14 -9.22 0.05
C ALA A 231 -23.72 -9.52 0.54
N VAL A 232 -22.86 -10.06 -0.35
CA VAL A 232 -21.47 -10.38 -0.04
C VAL A 232 -20.60 -9.15 -0.31
N THR A 233 -19.69 -8.84 0.60
CA THR A 233 -18.77 -7.69 0.50
C THR A 233 -17.31 -8.09 0.32
N ALA A 234 -16.93 -9.31 0.69
CA ALA A 234 -15.61 -9.88 0.46
C ALA A 234 -15.67 -11.40 0.32
N ILE A 235 -14.74 -11.97 -0.43
CA ILE A 235 -14.55 -13.41 -0.63
C ILE A 235 -13.10 -13.76 -0.35
N ALA A 236 -12.86 -14.99 0.14
CA ALA A 236 -11.55 -15.61 0.22
C ALA A 236 -11.69 -17.10 -0.09
N ALA A 237 -10.71 -17.68 -0.74
CA ALA A 237 -10.58 -19.08 -1.02
C ALA A 237 -9.10 -19.47 -0.91
N HIS A 238 -8.82 -20.66 -0.49
CA HIS A 238 -7.56 -21.39 -0.51
C HIS A 238 -7.88 -22.83 -0.13
N GLY A 239 -7.06 -23.81 -0.52
CA GLY A 239 -7.46 -25.21 -0.37
C GLY A 239 -8.83 -25.45 -1.02
N ASP A 240 -9.60 -26.32 -0.38
CA ASP A 240 -10.94 -26.75 -0.85
C ASP A 240 -12.09 -26.06 -0.10
N HIS A 241 -11.88 -24.87 0.48
CA HIS A 241 -12.96 -24.17 1.18
C HIS A 241 -12.99 -22.67 0.89
N ASN A 242 -14.13 -22.09 1.17
CA ASN A 242 -14.44 -20.70 0.86
C ASN A 242 -14.99 -19.95 2.06
N LEU A 243 -14.67 -18.67 2.12
CA LEU A 243 -15.21 -17.72 3.08
C LEU A 243 -15.85 -16.54 2.34
N ALA A 244 -16.96 -16.04 2.88
CA ALA A 244 -17.57 -14.80 2.43
C ALA A 244 -17.98 -13.91 3.61
N LEU A 245 -17.61 -12.64 3.57
CA LEU A 245 -18.08 -11.64 4.50
C LEU A 245 -19.32 -10.95 3.90
N THR A 246 -20.35 -10.74 4.71
CA THR A 246 -21.59 -10.12 4.27
C THR A 246 -21.71 -8.68 4.74
N SER A 247 -22.59 -7.90 4.13
CA SER A 247 -22.90 -6.51 4.51
C SER A 247 -23.52 -6.36 5.91
N THR A 248 -23.88 -7.48 6.55
CA THR A 248 -24.45 -7.52 7.92
C THR A 248 -23.45 -8.04 8.95
N ASP A 249 -22.15 -8.02 8.63
CA ASP A 249 -21.05 -8.49 9.49
C ASP A 249 -21.15 -9.98 9.86
N THR A 250 -21.92 -10.78 9.12
CA THR A 250 -21.94 -12.24 9.25
C THR A 250 -20.93 -12.85 8.27
N MET A 251 -20.37 -14.00 8.62
CA MET A 251 -19.51 -14.77 7.74
C MET A 251 -20.22 -16.05 7.30
N LEU A 252 -20.05 -16.36 6.03
CA LEU A 252 -20.46 -17.62 5.44
C LEU A 252 -19.22 -18.43 5.06
N ALA A 253 -19.31 -19.77 5.12
CA ALA A 253 -18.27 -20.68 4.69
C ALA A 253 -18.91 -21.90 3.99
N TRP A 254 -18.20 -22.52 3.04
CA TRP A 254 -18.65 -23.72 2.32
C TRP A 254 -17.45 -24.43 1.68
N GLY A 255 -17.63 -25.70 1.23
CA GLY A 255 -16.59 -26.58 0.72
C GLY A 255 -16.15 -27.59 1.79
N ALA A 256 -14.90 -28.01 1.73
CA ALA A 256 -14.30 -28.99 2.65
C ALA A 256 -14.31 -28.51 4.10
N ASN A 257 -14.40 -29.48 5.05
CA ASN A 257 -14.49 -29.18 6.48
C ASN A 257 -13.86 -30.25 7.38
N PHE A 258 -12.88 -30.99 6.91
CA PHE A 258 -12.28 -32.10 7.65
C PHE A 258 -11.52 -31.65 8.90
N GLY A 259 -10.85 -30.50 8.83
CA GLY A 259 -10.18 -29.82 9.95
C GLY A 259 -11.14 -28.99 10.82
N GLY A 260 -12.35 -28.68 10.35
CA GLY A 260 -13.28 -27.75 10.97
C GLY A 260 -13.18 -26.33 10.41
N GLN A 261 -12.58 -26.15 9.22
CA GLN A 261 -12.28 -24.88 8.57
C GLN A 261 -13.51 -24.05 8.19
N LEU A 262 -14.72 -24.61 8.20
CA LEU A 262 -15.96 -23.84 8.02
C LEU A 262 -16.41 -23.12 9.30
N GLY A 263 -15.87 -23.49 10.48
CA GLY A 263 -16.17 -22.80 11.73
C GLY A 263 -17.62 -22.90 12.20
N ASP A 264 -18.41 -23.84 11.66
CA ASP A 264 -19.83 -24.04 11.97
C ASP A 264 -20.08 -24.94 13.18
N GLY A 265 -19.01 -25.38 13.86
CA GLY A 265 -19.05 -26.34 14.99
C GLY A 265 -19.07 -27.80 14.55
N THR A 266 -18.92 -28.09 13.28
CA THR A 266 -18.87 -29.45 12.70
C THR A 266 -17.54 -29.70 11.98
N THR A 267 -17.35 -30.92 11.48
CA THR A 267 -16.24 -31.30 10.60
C THR A 267 -16.78 -32.00 9.34
N THR A 268 -17.92 -31.53 8.83
CA THR A 268 -18.58 -32.11 7.67
C THR A 268 -18.64 -31.05 6.56
N SER A 269 -18.12 -31.40 5.38
CA SER A 269 -18.15 -30.54 4.16
C SER A 269 -19.56 -30.05 3.84
N LYS A 270 -19.66 -28.88 3.24
CA LYS A 270 -20.94 -28.22 2.91
C LYS A 270 -20.98 -27.77 1.45
N SER A 271 -21.87 -28.33 0.66
CA SER A 271 -22.11 -27.90 -0.72
C SER A 271 -22.98 -26.64 -0.84
N THR A 272 -23.33 -26.00 0.28
CA THR A 272 -24.03 -24.70 0.33
C THR A 272 -23.48 -23.86 1.48
N PRO A 273 -23.43 -22.52 1.33
CA PRO A 273 -22.93 -21.62 2.37
C PRO A 273 -23.64 -21.79 3.73
N VAL A 274 -22.86 -21.93 4.81
CA VAL A 274 -23.32 -21.99 6.20
C VAL A 274 -22.73 -20.83 7.01
N ASN A 275 -23.38 -20.47 8.13
CA ASN A 275 -22.85 -19.42 9.01
C ASN A 275 -21.64 -19.92 9.80
N VAL A 276 -20.59 -19.12 9.87
CA VAL A 276 -19.49 -19.28 10.83
C VAL A 276 -19.98 -18.88 12.23
N ASN A 277 -19.67 -19.69 13.25
CA ASN A 277 -20.06 -19.44 14.64
C ASN A 277 -19.17 -18.38 15.31
N LEU A 278 -19.27 -17.13 14.86
CA LEU A 278 -18.50 -16.01 15.42
C LEU A 278 -18.89 -15.72 16.86
N PRO A 279 -17.95 -15.27 17.72
CA PRO A 279 -18.26 -14.75 19.05
C PRO A 279 -19.22 -13.56 18.99
N ALA A 280 -20.15 -13.45 19.97
CA ALA A 280 -21.13 -12.39 19.98
C ALA A 280 -20.49 -10.99 20.09
N GLY A 281 -20.97 -10.03 19.29
CA GLY A 281 -20.54 -8.63 19.32
C GLY A 281 -19.20 -8.37 18.62
N VAL A 282 -18.67 -9.32 17.85
CA VAL A 282 -17.46 -9.14 17.04
C VAL A 282 -17.87 -8.63 15.66
N THR A 283 -17.19 -7.57 15.20
CA THR A 283 -17.27 -7.07 13.81
C THR A 283 -16.01 -7.51 13.07
N ILE A 284 -16.17 -8.17 11.93
CA ILE A 284 -15.08 -8.63 11.07
C ILE A 284 -14.77 -7.57 10.01
N THR A 285 -13.48 -7.30 9.78
CA THR A 285 -13.01 -6.32 8.80
C THR A 285 -12.23 -6.94 7.64
N ALA A 286 -11.68 -8.15 7.82
CA ALA A 286 -11.02 -8.91 6.76
C ALA A 286 -11.11 -10.40 7.05
N ILE A 287 -11.05 -11.21 5.99
CA ILE A 287 -11.08 -12.67 6.02
C ILE A 287 -9.93 -13.20 5.18
N ALA A 288 -9.36 -14.33 5.56
CA ALA A 288 -8.38 -15.08 4.78
C ALA A 288 -8.58 -16.58 4.98
N ALA A 289 -8.36 -17.34 3.95
CA ALA A 289 -8.31 -18.79 3.98
C ALA A 289 -6.85 -19.26 3.89
N GLY A 290 -6.50 -20.32 4.58
CA GLY A 290 -5.37 -21.19 4.28
C GLY A 290 -5.93 -22.50 3.72
N ASP A 291 -5.12 -23.54 3.51
CA ASP A 291 -5.61 -24.78 2.92
C ASP A 291 -6.70 -25.43 3.82
N GLU A 292 -6.39 -25.81 5.03
CA GLU A 292 -7.36 -26.39 5.96
C GLU A 292 -7.68 -25.50 7.17
N HIS A 293 -7.34 -24.20 7.14
CA HIS A 293 -7.65 -23.28 8.23
C HIS A 293 -8.17 -21.92 7.73
N SER A 294 -8.80 -21.20 8.61
CA SER A 294 -9.44 -19.92 8.30
C SER A 294 -9.06 -18.85 9.32
N LEU A 295 -8.95 -17.61 8.86
CA LEU A 295 -8.61 -16.45 9.65
C LEU A 295 -9.64 -15.33 9.47
N ALA A 296 -9.93 -14.58 10.53
CA ALA A 296 -10.74 -13.38 10.48
C ALA A 296 -10.12 -12.26 11.34
N LEU A 297 -9.96 -11.09 10.74
CA LEU A 297 -9.51 -9.88 11.42
C LEU A 297 -10.71 -9.13 11.97
N THR A 298 -10.67 -8.77 13.24
CA THR A 298 -11.73 -8.00 13.89
C THR A 298 -11.46 -6.49 13.78
N SER A 299 -12.50 -5.68 13.95
CA SER A 299 -12.40 -4.21 14.00
C SER A 299 -11.53 -3.68 15.16
N THR A 300 -11.21 -4.52 16.14
CA THR A 300 -10.31 -4.18 17.26
C THR A 300 -8.84 -4.55 16.98
N GLY A 301 -8.55 -5.14 15.82
CA GLY A 301 -7.20 -5.59 15.44
C GLY A 301 -6.78 -6.90 16.11
N THR A 302 -7.71 -7.68 16.65
CA THR A 302 -7.47 -9.06 17.06
C THR A 302 -7.76 -10.02 15.91
N VAL A 303 -7.16 -11.21 15.92
CA VAL A 303 -7.35 -12.24 14.90
C VAL A 303 -8.07 -13.44 15.53
N LEU A 304 -9.06 -13.94 14.83
CA LEU A 304 -9.72 -15.22 15.09
C LEU A 304 -9.19 -16.24 14.09
N ALA A 305 -8.99 -17.49 14.52
CA ALA A 305 -8.54 -18.60 13.69
C ALA A 305 -9.34 -19.87 14.00
N TRP A 306 -9.53 -20.77 13.03
CA TRP A 306 -10.19 -22.05 13.19
C TRP A 306 -9.84 -22.99 12.02
N GLY A 307 -10.12 -24.28 12.17
CA GLY A 307 -9.76 -25.32 11.22
C GLY A 307 -8.67 -26.23 11.77
N ASP A 308 -7.83 -26.72 10.88
CA ASP A 308 -6.68 -27.55 11.21
C ASP A 308 -5.62 -26.80 12.01
N ASN A 309 -4.90 -27.53 12.89
CA ASN A 309 -3.91 -26.93 13.79
C ASN A 309 -2.77 -27.90 14.16
N PHE A 310 -2.49 -28.90 13.35
CA PHE A 310 -1.43 -29.87 13.66
C PHE A 310 -0.04 -29.22 13.73
N ASP A 311 0.19 -28.19 12.93
CA ASP A 311 1.45 -27.44 12.89
C ASP A 311 1.41 -26.12 13.67
N GLY A 312 0.26 -25.83 14.31
CA GLY A 312 0.09 -24.62 15.11
C GLY A 312 -0.41 -23.40 14.31
N GLN A 313 -0.94 -23.60 13.10
CA GLN A 313 -1.40 -22.56 12.17
C GLN A 313 -2.55 -21.69 12.70
N LEU A 314 -3.21 -22.08 13.79
CA LEU A 314 -4.20 -21.24 14.48
C LEU A 314 -3.58 -20.24 15.47
N GLY A 315 -2.31 -20.41 15.86
CA GLY A 315 -1.60 -19.47 16.73
C GLY A 315 -2.19 -19.34 18.14
N ASP A 316 -3.02 -20.31 18.60
CA ASP A 316 -3.69 -20.30 19.90
C ASP A 316 -2.84 -20.92 21.03
N GLY A 317 -1.57 -21.25 20.74
CA GLY A 317 -0.63 -21.91 21.67
C GLY A 317 -0.85 -23.40 21.80
N THR A 318 -1.65 -24.01 20.93
CA THR A 318 -1.91 -25.46 20.90
C THR A 318 -1.70 -26.04 19.50
N ASN A 319 -1.76 -27.36 19.39
CA ASN A 319 -1.77 -28.09 18.12
C ASN A 319 -3.09 -28.90 18.00
N THR A 320 -4.21 -28.29 18.36
CA THR A 320 -5.53 -28.94 18.38
C THR A 320 -6.47 -28.21 17.42
N ASN A 321 -7.05 -28.97 16.47
CA ASN A 321 -8.03 -28.45 15.52
C ASN A 321 -9.23 -27.78 16.22
N ARG A 322 -9.77 -26.76 15.60
CA ARG A 322 -10.91 -25.99 16.12
C ARG A 322 -12.02 -25.90 15.07
N SER A 323 -13.15 -26.50 15.34
CA SER A 323 -14.34 -26.36 14.46
C SER A 323 -15.13 -25.07 14.73
N THR A 324 -14.67 -24.20 15.61
CA THR A 324 -15.22 -22.86 15.88
C THR A 324 -14.10 -21.85 16.11
N PRO A 325 -14.31 -20.56 15.77
CA PRO A 325 -13.29 -19.53 15.90
C PRO A 325 -12.72 -19.39 17.32
N VAL A 326 -11.38 -19.36 17.43
CA VAL A 326 -10.62 -19.07 18.66
C VAL A 326 -9.73 -17.83 18.44
N THR A 327 -9.33 -17.18 19.53
CA THR A 327 -8.45 -15.99 19.44
C THR A 327 -7.00 -16.42 19.29
N VAL A 328 -6.30 -15.83 18.33
CA VAL A 328 -4.83 -15.96 18.18
C VAL A 328 -4.11 -15.29 19.36
N ASN A 329 -3.08 -15.93 19.91
CA ASN A 329 -2.31 -15.43 21.05
C ASN A 329 -1.31 -14.33 20.62
N LEU A 330 -1.81 -13.18 20.22
CA LEU A 330 -0.98 -12.04 19.83
C LEU A 330 -0.17 -11.49 21.01
N PRO A 331 1.05 -10.95 20.79
CA PRO A 331 1.79 -10.23 21.82
C PRO A 331 0.98 -9.04 22.37
N THR A 332 1.16 -8.75 23.67
CA THR A 332 0.41 -7.68 24.35
C THR A 332 0.60 -6.32 23.68
N GLY A 333 -0.51 -5.64 23.36
CA GLY A 333 -0.51 -4.30 22.77
C GLY A 333 -0.30 -4.28 21.25
N VAL A 334 -0.20 -5.43 20.60
CA VAL A 334 -0.14 -5.52 19.14
C VAL A 334 -1.56 -5.44 18.56
N THR A 335 -1.68 -4.64 17.49
CA THR A 335 -2.90 -4.52 16.67
C THR A 335 -2.58 -4.96 15.27
N ILE A 336 -3.39 -5.84 14.69
CA ILE A 336 -3.22 -6.36 13.32
C ILE A 336 -4.00 -5.50 12.33
N THR A 337 -3.45 -5.32 11.13
CA THR A 337 -4.04 -4.54 10.04
C THR A 337 -4.28 -5.35 8.77
N ALA A 338 -3.59 -6.48 8.58
CA ALA A 338 -3.80 -7.41 7.47
C ALA A 338 -3.44 -8.83 7.90
N ILE A 339 -4.07 -9.83 7.28
CA ILE A 339 -3.89 -11.26 7.52
C ILE A 339 -3.86 -12.01 6.19
N THR A 340 -3.15 -13.13 6.13
CA THR A 340 -3.21 -14.14 5.06
C THR A 340 -2.91 -15.53 5.62
N GLY A 341 -3.47 -16.57 5.01
CA GLY A 341 -3.11 -17.96 5.25
C GLY A 341 -2.38 -18.54 4.05
N GLY A 342 -1.39 -19.37 4.29
CA GLY A 342 -0.82 -20.30 3.33
C GLY A 342 -1.35 -21.70 3.59
N ASN A 343 -0.67 -22.76 3.09
CA ASN A 343 -1.14 -24.12 3.33
C ASN A 343 -1.24 -24.39 4.86
N LEU A 344 -0.13 -24.43 5.58
CA LEU A 344 -0.08 -24.76 7.01
C LEU A 344 0.54 -23.62 7.86
N HIS A 345 0.61 -22.40 7.34
CA HIS A 345 1.12 -21.24 8.07
C HIS A 345 0.23 -20.01 7.90
N SER A 346 0.40 -19.07 8.79
CA SER A 346 -0.37 -17.81 8.81
C SER A 346 0.55 -16.62 8.98
N LEU A 347 0.21 -15.51 8.32
CA LEU A 347 0.92 -14.24 8.44
C LEU A 347 -0.02 -13.12 8.85
N ALA A 348 0.50 -12.16 9.61
CA ALA A 348 -0.24 -10.94 9.98
C ALA A 348 0.66 -9.70 9.97
N VAL A 349 0.19 -8.62 9.37
CA VAL A 349 0.85 -7.30 9.42
C VAL A 349 0.34 -6.55 10.64
N THR A 350 1.25 -6.00 11.43
CA THR A 350 0.90 -5.17 12.59
C THR A 350 0.69 -3.71 12.18
N SER A 351 0.04 -2.92 13.03
CA SER A 351 -0.13 -1.47 12.83
C SER A 351 1.18 -0.67 12.78
N THR A 352 2.30 -1.28 13.17
CA THR A 352 3.64 -0.68 13.08
C THR A 352 4.39 -1.12 11.82
N GLY A 353 3.77 -1.96 10.97
CA GLY A 353 4.35 -2.47 9.74
C GLY A 353 5.38 -3.60 9.94
N THR A 354 5.43 -4.23 11.12
CA THR A 354 6.12 -5.51 11.32
C THR A 354 5.22 -6.68 10.94
N VAL A 355 5.79 -7.86 10.70
CA VAL A 355 5.04 -9.07 10.36
C VAL A 355 5.20 -10.09 11.47
N LEU A 356 4.09 -10.72 11.83
CA LEU A 356 4.03 -11.91 12.66
C LEU A 356 3.71 -13.12 11.79
N ALA A 357 4.30 -14.28 12.09
CA ALA A 357 4.09 -15.55 11.41
C ALA A 357 3.91 -16.68 12.43
N TRP A 358 3.14 -17.72 12.10
CA TRP A 358 2.97 -18.90 12.93
C TRP A 358 2.47 -20.08 12.09
N GLY A 359 2.58 -21.30 12.63
CA GLY A 359 2.26 -22.54 11.94
C GLY A 359 3.52 -23.30 11.53
N GLU A 360 3.46 -23.96 10.38
CA GLU A 360 4.56 -24.71 9.80
C GLU A 360 5.76 -23.83 9.44
N ASN A 361 6.98 -24.41 9.56
CA ASN A 361 8.23 -23.70 9.26
C ASN A 361 9.32 -24.64 8.70
N SER A 362 8.98 -25.78 8.17
CA SER A 362 9.97 -26.77 7.68
C SER A 362 10.83 -26.22 6.53
N SER A 363 10.29 -25.34 5.71
CA SER A 363 10.96 -24.66 4.60
C SER A 363 11.44 -23.24 4.96
N GLY A 364 11.19 -22.77 6.22
CA GLY A 364 11.54 -21.41 6.66
C GLY A 364 10.45 -20.36 6.37
N GLN A 365 9.22 -20.78 6.09
CA GLN A 365 8.09 -19.91 5.71
C GLN A 365 7.64 -18.93 6.79
N LEU A 366 8.07 -19.10 8.07
CA LEU A 366 7.86 -18.10 9.12
C LEU A 366 8.86 -16.95 9.07
N GLY A 367 9.98 -17.08 8.36
CA GLY A 367 10.95 -16.01 8.15
C GLY A 367 11.68 -15.52 9.41
N ASP A 368 11.70 -16.30 10.47
CA ASP A 368 12.28 -15.97 11.78
C ASP A 368 13.74 -16.44 11.95
N GLY A 369 14.38 -16.86 10.85
CA GLY A 369 15.75 -17.39 10.84
C GLY A 369 15.85 -18.86 11.23
N THR A 370 14.73 -19.53 11.51
CA THR A 370 14.66 -20.96 11.91
C THR A 370 13.89 -21.78 10.88
N THR A 371 13.80 -23.09 11.12
CA THR A 371 12.92 -24.03 10.41
C THR A 371 12.09 -24.84 11.43
N THR A 372 11.68 -24.21 12.53
CA THR A 372 10.91 -24.85 13.61
C THR A 372 9.50 -24.28 13.61
N ASN A 373 8.48 -25.14 13.56
CA ASN A 373 7.07 -24.76 13.65
C ASN A 373 6.77 -23.97 14.92
N SER A 374 5.84 -23.04 14.85
CA SER A 374 5.41 -22.26 16.01
C SER A 374 3.89 -22.21 16.14
N SER A 375 3.37 -22.71 17.28
CA SER A 375 1.95 -22.62 17.61
C SER A 375 1.54 -21.25 18.19
N THR A 376 2.45 -20.28 18.24
CA THR A 376 2.21 -18.90 18.64
C THR A 376 2.89 -17.92 17.68
N PRO A 377 2.35 -16.72 17.47
CA PRO A 377 2.97 -15.73 16.59
C PRO A 377 4.41 -15.39 16.95
N VAL A 378 5.34 -15.50 16.00
CA VAL A 378 6.74 -15.07 16.07
C VAL A 378 6.97 -13.89 15.14
N ASN A 379 8.00 -13.08 15.41
CA ASN A 379 8.37 -11.98 14.51
C ASN A 379 9.12 -12.51 13.29
N VAL A 380 8.77 -12.01 12.11
CA VAL A 380 9.60 -12.18 10.91
C VAL A 380 10.84 -11.29 11.01
N ASP A 381 12.02 -11.83 10.68
CA ASP A 381 13.31 -11.11 10.70
C ASP A 381 13.45 -10.16 9.50
N LEU A 382 12.64 -9.10 9.49
CA LEU A 382 12.65 -8.08 8.43
C LEU A 382 13.96 -7.28 8.43
N PRO A 383 14.46 -6.82 7.27
CA PRO A 383 15.56 -5.87 7.20
C PRO A 383 15.28 -4.62 8.04
N PRO A 384 16.31 -3.99 8.64
CA PRO A 384 16.13 -2.79 9.47
C PRO A 384 15.38 -1.66 8.74
N ALA A 385 14.51 -0.96 9.48
CA ALA A 385 13.69 0.16 8.99
C ALA A 385 12.67 -0.22 7.89
N THR A 386 12.39 -1.50 7.68
CA THR A 386 11.36 -1.97 6.75
C THR A 386 9.98 -1.85 7.39
N THR A 387 9.03 -1.30 6.63
CA THR A 387 7.60 -1.25 6.98
C THR A 387 6.82 -2.02 5.93
N ILE A 388 6.07 -3.04 6.34
CA ILE A 388 5.26 -3.87 5.46
C ILE A 388 3.83 -3.32 5.40
N THR A 389 3.25 -3.32 4.20
CA THR A 389 1.86 -2.91 3.97
C THR A 389 0.94 -4.09 3.68
N THR A 390 1.46 -5.13 3.04
CA THR A 390 0.69 -6.29 2.57
C THR A 390 1.56 -7.54 2.61
N VAL A 391 0.95 -8.68 2.92
CA VAL A 391 1.56 -10.01 2.85
C VAL A 391 0.70 -10.92 1.98
N ALA A 392 1.32 -11.91 1.35
CA ALA A 392 0.68 -13.04 0.70
C ALA A 392 1.43 -14.32 1.08
N ALA A 393 0.74 -15.44 1.10
CA ALA A 393 1.30 -16.74 1.43
C ALA A 393 0.89 -17.76 0.36
N GLY A 394 1.86 -18.50 -0.14
CA GLY A 394 1.67 -19.72 -0.90
C GLY A 394 1.72 -20.92 0.00
N ASP A 395 1.95 -22.11 -0.52
CA ASP A 395 1.96 -23.33 0.27
C ASP A 395 3.01 -23.29 1.37
N ALA A 396 4.27 -23.15 1.02
CA ALA A 396 5.37 -23.08 1.96
C ALA A 396 6.28 -21.86 1.74
N HIS A 397 5.80 -20.82 1.00
CA HIS A 397 6.53 -19.57 0.83
C HIS A 397 5.68 -18.37 1.21
N SER A 398 6.33 -17.24 1.42
CA SER A 398 5.71 -16.01 1.90
C SER A 398 6.25 -14.79 1.16
N LEU A 399 5.36 -13.83 0.88
CA LEU A 399 5.67 -12.56 0.24
C LEU A 399 5.30 -11.39 1.16
N ALA A 400 6.06 -10.31 1.09
CA ALA A 400 5.73 -9.05 1.78
C ALA A 400 6.07 -7.84 0.93
N LEU A 401 5.08 -6.97 0.72
CA LEU A 401 5.25 -5.70 0.03
C LEU A 401 5.61 -4.61 1.02
N THR A 402 6.70 -3.91 0.79
CA THR A 402 7.12 -2.80 1.64
C THR A 402 6.30 -1.54 1.36
N ALA A 403 6.17 -0.68 2.37
CA ALA A 403 5.63 0.66 2.16
C ALA A 403 6.50 1.43 1.16
N PRO A 404 5.90 2.19 0.24
CA PRO A 404 6.68 3.00 -0.68
C PRO A 404 7.56 3.99 0.09
N PRO A 405 8.75 4.30 -0.43
CA PRO A 405 9.60 5.30 0.15
C PRO A 405 8.90 6.66 0.21
N THR A 406 8.96 7.29 1.36
CA THR A 406 8.41 8.64 1.55
C THR A 406 9.44 9.57 2.16
N SER A 407 9.44 10.82 1.73
CA SER A 407 10.20 11.87 2.40
C SER A 407 9.32 13.07 2.75
N THR A 408 9.67 13.76 3.82
CA THR A 408 9.00 14.99 4.25
C THR A 408 10.03 16.08 4.44
N THR A 409 9.82 17.23 3.82
CA THR A 409 10.63 18.43 4.03
C THR A 409 9.86 19.42 4.91
N THR A 410 10.45 19.88 5.98
CA THR A 410 9.93 20.96 6.84
C THR A 410 10.79 22.21 6.68
N LEU A 411 10.18 23.40 6.82
CA LEU A 411 10.87 24.70 6.76
C LEU A 411 10.55 25.50 8.02
N GLN A 412 11.59 25.90 8.74
CA GLN A 412 11.52 26.86 9.84
C GLN A 412 12.17 28.18 9.42
N VAL A 413 11.61 29.29 9.86
CA VAL A 413 12.07 30.65 9.54
C VAL A 413 12.25 31.42 10.83
N THR A 414 13.43 32.00 11.03
CA THR A 414 13.77 32.74 12.26
C THR A 414 14.49 34.05 11.88
N PRO A 415 14.06 35.20 12.45
CA PRO A 415 12.90 35.38 13.33
C PRO A 415 11.57 35.33 12.58
N ALA A 416 10.45 35.16 13.30
CA ALA A 416 9.12 35.06 12.70
C ALA A 416 8.57 36.40 12.16
N ASN A 417 9.10 37.53 12.65
CA ASN A 417 8.69 38.89 12.25
C ASN A 417 9.95 39.76 12.05
N PRO A 418 10.75 39.55 11.01
CA PRO A 418 11.95 40.33 10.77
C PRO A 418 11.63 41.72 10.19
N THR A 419 12.57 42.67 10.40
CA THR A 419 12.64 43.95 9.68
C THR A 419 13.53 43.80 8.43
N ALA A 420 13.45 44.71 7.49
CA ALA A 420 14.14 44.59 6.20
C ALA A 420 15.68 44.62 6.28
N ASP A 421 16.23 45.10 7.38
CA ASP A 421 17.65 45.11 7.69
C ASP A 421 18.11 43.92 8.56
N GLN A 422 17.18 43.07 8.94
CA GLN A 422 17.46 41.91 9.82
C GLN A 422 17.68 40.65 9.00
N ASP A 423 18.72 39.90 9.39
CA ASP A 423 18.95 38.57 8.82
C ASP A 423 17.83 37.60 9.16
N THR A 424 17.35 36.92 8.14
CA THR A 424 16.36 35.83 8.25
C THR A 424 17.05 34.51 7.95
N THR A 425 17.02 33.58 8.90
CA THR A 425 17.57 32.24 8.75
C THR A 425 16.46 31.26 8.40
N LEU A 426 16.62 30.58 7.28
CA LEU A 426 15.81 29.48 6.78
C LEU A 426 16.47 28.16 7.17
N THR A 427 15.79 27.30 7.89
CA THR A 427 16.26 25.96 8.25
C THR A 427 15.31 24.92 7.70
N ALA A 428 15.77 24.12 6.74
CA ALA A 428 15.04 22.98 6.22
C ALA A 428 15.53 21.68 6.87
N THR A 429 14.60 20.81 7.26
CA THR A 429 14.90 19.46 7.74
C THR A 429 14.14 18.48 6.86
N VAL A 430 14.83 17.41 6.41
CA VAL A 430 14.26 16.33 5.63
C VAL A 430 14.24 15.07 6.49
N THR A 431 13.12 14.35 6.44
CA THR A 431 13.00 13.01 7.03
C THR A 431 12.63 12.02 5.92
N CYS A 432 13.07 10.77 6.02
CA CYS A 432 12.75 9.70 5.09
C CYS A 432 12.50 8.43 5.90
N ASN A 433 11.55 7.60 5.43
CA ASN A 433 11.17 6.39 6.17
C ASN A 433 12.11 5.19 5.95
N ILE A 434 12.99 5.23 4.93
CA ILE A 434 13.82 4.07 4.54
C ILE A 434 15.32 4.33 4.67
N ASP A 435 15.80 5.58 4.67
CA ASP A 435 17.23 5.90 4.69
C ASP A 435 17.48 7.30 5.26
N THR A 436 18.74 7.61 5.57
CA THR A 436 19.13 8.98 5.90
C THR A 436 19.15 9.83 4.64
N PRO A 437 18.34 10.91 4.56
CA PRO A 437 18.27 11.73 3.37
C PRO A 437 19.63 12.33 2.99
N THR A 438 20.01 12.19 1.72
CA THR A 438 21.16 12.85 1.11
C THR A 438 20.72 13.64 -0.12
N GLY A 439 21.42 14.74 -0.43
CA GLY A 439 21.04 15.58 -1.57
C GLY A 439 21.14 17.06 -1.26
N THR A 440 20.25 17.85 -1.86
CA THR A 440 20.27 19.31 -1.74
C THR A 440 18.90 19.89 -1.41
N ILE A 441 18.89 21.04 -0.73
CA ILE A 441 17.71 21.88 -0.53
C ILE A 441 17.83 23.15 -1.40
N THR A 442 16.84 23.39 -2.24
CA THR A 442 16.65 24.67 -2.93
C THR A 442 15.65 25.52 -2.17
N PHE A 443 16.14 26.61 -1.52
CA PHE A 443 15.28 27.58 -0.86
C PHE A 443 14.73 28.56 -1.91
N ARG A 444 13.44 28.88 -1.82
CA ARG A 444 12.75 29.80 -2.74
C ARG A 444 11.92 30.83 -2.00
N THR A 445 11.84 32.03 -2.58
CA THR A 445 10.85 33.04 -2.21
C THR A 445 9.94 33.30 -3.39
N ASN A 446 8.63 33.12 -3.24
CA ASN A 446 7.68 33.08 -4.33
C ASN A 446 8.13 32.10 -5.44
N THR A 447 8.45 32.60 -6.64
CA THR A 447 8.97 31.79 -7.77
C THR A 447 10.49 31.85 -7.92
N THR A 448 11.19 32.69 -7.11
CA THR A 448 12.62 32.95 -7.25
C THR A 448 13.44 32.05 -6.34
N THR A 449 14.48 31.42 -6.90
CA THR A 449 15.46 30.65 -6.11
C THR A 449 16.37 31.61 -5.34
N LEU A 450 16.47 31.41 -4.03
CA LEU A 450 17.41 32.13 -3.16
C LEU A 450 18.77 31.44 -3.19
N THR A 451 18.82 30.15 -2.95
CA THR A 451 20.04 29.34 -2.98
C THR A 451 19.72 27.86 -3.07
N THR A 452 20.73 27.05 -3.40
CA THR A 452 20.72 25.58 -3.26
C THR A 452 21.87 25.18 -2.36
N THR A 453 21.56 24.47 -1.26
CA THR A 453 22.51 24.08 -0.22
C THR A 453 22.48 22.55 -0.02
N PRO A 454 23.63 21.86 0.05
CA PRO A 454 23.65 20.44 0.36
C PRO A 454 23.13 20.17 1.77
N LEU A 455 22.51 19.00 1.97
CA LEU A 455 22.13 18.51 3.30
C LEU A 455 23.39 18.18 4.14
N THR A 456 23.30 18.47 5.41
CA THR A 456 24.29 17.99 6.41
C THR A 456 24.06 16.50 6.73
N THR A 457 24.96 15.90 7.47
CA THR A 457 24.82 14.51 7.99
C THR A 457 23.61 14.31 8.92
N THR A 458 23.02 15.41 9.41
CA THR A 458 21.78 15.40 10.21
C THR A 458 20.54 15.72 9.36
N ALA A 459 20.65 15.57 8.03
CA ALA A 459 19.56 15.82 7.06
C ALA A 459 18.95 17.24 7.18
N THR A 460 19.76 18.24 7.46
CA THR A 460 19.36 19.65 7.55
C THR A 460 20.14 20.51 6.56
N ALA A 461 19.54 21.60 6.13
CA ALA A 461 20.19 22.67 5.37
C ALA A 461 19.76 24.03 5.92
N THR A 462 20.69 24.98 5.98
CA THR A 462 20.41 26.35 6.45
C THR A 462 20.84 27.38 5.43
N HIS A 463 20.08 28.49 5.36
CA HIS A 463 20.40 29.65 4.54
C HIS A 463 20.01 30.92 5.29
N THR A 464 20.94 31.86 5.41
CA THR A 464 20.69 33.17 6.01
C THR A 464 20.69 34.23 4.92
N THR A 465 19.66 35.06 4.90
CA THR A 465 19.46 36.12 3.90
C THR A 465 18.68 37.28 4.50
N THR A 466 18.81 38.45 3.92
CA THR A 466 17.92 39.60 4.14
C THR A 466 16.87 39.64 3.02
N LEU A 467 15.64 39.94 3.37
CA LEU A 467 14.54 40.05 2.41
C LEU A 467 13.99 41.49 2.38
N PRO A 468 13.58 42.03 1.22
CA PRO A 468 12.99 43.37 1.14
C PRO A 468 11.64 43.42 1.88
N PRO A 469 11.17 44.67 2.26
CA PRO A 469 9.85 44.83 2.86
C PRO A 469 8.74 44.25 1.96
N GLY A 470 7.77 43.57 2.60
CA GLY A 470 6.65 42.93 1.90
C GLY A 470 6.35 41.54 2.40
N THR A 471 5.41 40.88 1.75
CA THR A 471 5.05 39.46 2.06
C THR A 471 5.77 38.54 1.10
N HIS A 472 6.46 37.54 1.69
CA HIS A 472 7.22 36.53 1.00
C HIS A 472 6.63 35.15 1.30
N THR A 473 6.37 34.35 0.26
CA THR A 473 6.03 32.92 0.41
C THR A 473 7.31 32.12 0.25
N LEU A 474 7.78 31.52 1.34
CA LEU A 474 9.03 30.77 1.39
C LEU A 474 8.76 29.27 1.30
N THR A 475 9.55 28.56 0.51
CA THR A 475 9.50 27.10 0.36
C THR A 475 10.90 26.51 0.32
N ALA A 476 11.03 25.27 0.78
CA ALA A 476 12.24 24.46 0.67
C ALA A 476 11.92 23.22 -0.19
N HIS A 477 12.69 23.02 -1.26
CA HIS A 477 12.54 21.89 -2.18
C HIS A 477 13.73 20.96 -2.00
N TYR A 478 13.46 19.74 -1.58
CA TYR A 478 14.47 18.68 -1.46
C TYR A 478 14.64 17.97 -2.81
N THR A 479 15.89 17.86 -3.26
CA THR A 479 16.30 17.02 -4.38
C THR A 479 17.23 15.95 -3.87
N SER A 480 16.81 14.70 -3.99
CA SER A 480 17.50 13.53 -3.47
C SER A 480 18.68 13.11 -4.34
N THR A 481 19.67 12.45 -3.70
CA THR A 481 20.76 11.73 -4.37
C THR A 481 20.85 10.26 -3.90
N ASN A 482 19.88 9.79 -3.12
CA ASN A 482 19.75 8.38 -2.69
C ASN A 482 18.31 7.87 -2.92
N THR A 483 17.93 6.80 -2.23
CA THR A 483 16.62 6.14 -2.32
C THR A 483 15.43 6.95 -1.78
N CYS A 484 15.68 8.02 -1.02
CA CYS A 484 14.61 8.89 -0.53
C CYS A 484 14.00 9.71 -1.68
N PRO A 485 12.68 9.78 -1.85
CA PRO A 485 12.05 10.57 -2.90
C PRO A 485 12.23 12.08 -2.66
N ASN A 486 12.08 12.88 -3.74
CA ASN A 486 12.06 14.34 -3.64
C ASN A 486 10.82 14.79 -2.85
N SER A 487 10.95 15.91 -2.12
CA SER A 487 9.83 16.49 -1.37
C SER A 487 9.92 18.01 -1.27
N GLN A 488 8.83 18.63 -0.86
CA GLN A 488 8.74 20.09 -0.70
C GLN A 488 8.07 20.41 0.63
N SER A 489 8.55 21.49 1.29
CA SER A 489 7.92 21.99 2.50
C SER A 489 6.55 22.61 2.22
N THR A 490 5.68 22.64 3.21
CA THR A 490 4.54 23.55 3.21
C THR A 490 5.06 24.99 3.08
N PRO A 491 4.36 25.86 2.31
CA PRO A 491 4.74 27.28 2.19
C PRO A 491 4.66 27.99 3.53
N VAL A 492 5.68 28.78 3.85
CA VAL A 492 5.72 29.67 5.02
C VAL A 492 5.55 31.12 4.53
N ASN A 493 4.48 31.78 4.93
CA ASN A 493 4.27 33.20 4.61
C ASN A 493 4.95 34.07 5.67
N LEU A 494 5.91 34.89 5.25
CA LEU A 494 6.69 35.79 6.08
C LEU A 494 6.43 37.23 5.68
N THR A 495 6.09 38.09 6.63
CA THR A 495 5.95 39.51 6.39
C THR A 495 7.18 40.26 6.92
N ILE A 496 7.89 40.93 6.02
CA ILE A 496 9.03 41.78 6.37
C ILE A 496 8.53 43.22 6.54
N THR A 497 8.74 43.77 7.72
CA THR A 497 8.37 45.14 8.00
C THR A 497 9.50 46.12 7.59
N PRO A 498 9.19 47.37 7.14
CA PRO A 498 10.20 48.39 6.96
C PRO A 498 10.99 48.60 8.27
N PRO A 499 12.27 48.98 8.22
CA PRO A 499 12.98 49.42 9.40
C PRO A 499 12.21 50.55 10.08
N PRO A 500 12.26 50.71 11.41
CA PRO A 500 11.63 51.85 12.06
C PRO A 500 12.25 53.12 11.53
N ASP A 501 11.40 54.13 11.21
CA ASP A 501 11.89 55.43 10.79
C ASP A 501 12.88 55.94 11.86
N GLU A 502 14.09 56.29 11.43
CA GLU A 502 15.00 57.03 12.34
C GLU A 502 14.26 58.27 12.85
N PRO A 503 14.21 58.54 14.16
CA PRO A 503 13.57 59.74 14.63
C PRO A 503 14.30 60.92 14.02
N ASP A 504 13.55 61.76 13.30
CA ASP A 504 14.05 63.02 12.75
C ASP A 504 14.80 63.75 13.86
N LEU A 505 16.10 63.88 13.70
CA LEU A 505 16.91 64.72 14.61
C LEU A 505 16.29 66.11 14.65
N PRO A 506 15.94 66.65 15.82
CA PRO A 506 15.37 67.97 15.90
C PRO A 506 16.37 68.96 15.28
N ILE A 507 15.94 69.65 14.21
CA ILE A 507 16.70 70.72 13.58
C ILE A 507 16.78 71.87 14.60
N THR A 508 17.82 71.87 15.43
CA THR A 508 18.16 73.00 16.28
C THR A 508 18.93 74.05 15.44
N GLY A 509 18.19 74.75 14.55
CA GLY A 509 18.65 75.96 13.93
C GLY A 509 18.06 77.20 14.63
N PRO A 510 18.82 78.26 14.83
CA PRO A 510 18.31 79.41 15.53
C PRO A 510 17.18 80.09 14.69
N ASN A 511 16.06 80.40 15.36
CA ASN A 511 14.95 81.20 14.80
C ASN A 511 15.48 82.56 14.32
N ILE A 512 15.61 82.74 13.01
CA ILE A 512 15.77 84.06 12.39
C ILE A 512 14.38 84.59 12.05
N THR A 513 13.89 85.52 12.85
CA THR A 513 12.74 86.36 12.54
C THR A 513 13.08 87.23 11.36
N THR A 514 12.58 86.93 10.16
CA THR A 514 12.65 87.79 8.99
C THR A 514 11.48 88.74 8.95
N THR A 515 11.78 90.03 9.13
CA THR A 515 10.94 91.14 8.75
C THR A 515 10.83 91.29 7.23
N THR A 516 9.60 91.50 6.77
CA THR A 516 9.17 91.74 5.39
C THR A 516 10.02 92.73 4.64
N GLY A 517 10.45 92.38 3.43
CA GLY A 517 10.96 93.30 2.42
C GLY A 517 10.91 92.74 1.00
N ALA A 518 10.02 93.26 0.22
CA ALA A 518 9.86 92.96 -1.21
C ALA A 518 11.05 93.40 -2.03
N ALA A 519 11.57 92.58 -2.96
CA ALA A 519 11.96 92.98 -4.30
C ALA A 519 12.62 91.92 -5.16
N ALA A 520 12.02 91.70 -6.32
CA ALA A 520 12.60 91.51 -7.65
C ALA A 520 13.53 90.35 -8.01
N LEU A 521 12.96 89.57 -8.89
CA LEU A 521 13.48 88.99 -10.14
C LEU A 521 14.94 89.20 -10.50
N SER A 522 15.67 88.11 -10.80
CA SER A 522 16.47 88.01 -12.02
C SER A 522 16.98 86.56 -12.29
N ILE A 523 16.74 86.20 -13.52
CA ILE A 523 17.19 85.07 -14.33
C ILE A 523 18.73 85.02 -14.37
N LEU A 524 19.35 83.80 -14.33
CA LEU A 524 20.33 83.44 -15.39
C LEU A 524 20.62 81.90 -15.37
N ALA A 525 20.58 81.42 -16.59
CA ALA A 525 20.90 80.04 -17.02
C ALA A 525 22.42 79.84 -17.20
N GLY A 526 22.79 78.55 -17.27
CA GLY A 526 24.05 78.07 -17.89
C GLY A 526 25.06 77.59 -16.87
N VAL A 527 25.70 76.45 -16.97
CA VAL A 527 26.42 75.88 -18.12
C VAL A 527 26.64 74.37 -17.87
N ILE A 528 26.32 73.62 -18.87
CA ILE A 528 26.79 72.27 -19.10
C ILE A 528 28.28 72.29 -19.41
N LEU A 529 29.09 71.41 -18.80
CA LEU A 529 30.37 71.00 -19.42
C LEU A 529 30.69 69.57 -19.16
N SER A 530 30.44 68.81 -20.19
CA SER A 530 30.98 67.50 -20.51
C SER A 530 32.52 67.50 -20.55
N TYR A 531 33.14 66.48 -20.09
CA TYR A 531 34.44 66.05 -20.56
C TYR A 531 34.43 64.54 -20.88
N ALA A 532 34.42 64.31 -22.17
CA ALA A 532 34.59 63.03 -22.80
C ALA A 532 36.03 62.88 -23.33
N ALA A 533 36.47 61.69 -23.34
CA ALA A 533 37.47 61.09 -24.25
C ALA A 533 38.98 61.23 -23.96
N ARG A 534 39.62 60.10 -23.82
CA ARG A 534 40.53 59.66 -24.90
C ARG A 534 40.85 58.15 -24.81
N ARG A 535 40.56 57.49 -25.90
CA ARG A 535 41.07 56.23 -26.47
C ARG A 535 42.60 56.26 -26.64
N ARG A 536 43.34 55.13 -26.59
CA ARG A 536 43.51 54.13 -27.66
C ARG A 536 44.52 53.02 -27.23
N PRO A 537 44.45 51.82 -27.88
CA PRO A 537 45.28 50.64 -27.65
C PRO A 537 46.42 50.58 -28.69
N PRO A 538 46.95 49.42 -29.10
CA PRO A 538 47.23 48.07 -28.60
C PRO A 538 48.70 47.68 -28.76
N HIS A 539 49.14 46.47 -28.41
CA HIS A 539 50.01 45.64 -29.26
C HIS A 539 50.02 44.17 -28.85
N ARG A 540 49.85 43.33 -29.86
CA ARG A 540 50.10 41.90 -29.97
C ARG A 540 51.63 41.63 -29.95
N THR A 541 51.97 40.42 -29.56
CA THR A 541 52.92 39.43 -30.11
C THR A 541 53.35 38.55 -28.93
N THR A 542 53.34 37.27 -28.97
CA THR A 542 53.40 36.19 -29.94
C THR A 542 52.70 34.98 -29.34
#